data_58ddd6d47e9374af981ba189b57a1c61
#
_entry.id   58ddd6d47e9374af981ba189b57a1c61
#
_cell.length_a   1.000
_cell.length_b   1.000
_cell.length_c   1.000
_cell.angle_alpha   90.00
_cell.angle_beta   90.00
_cell.angle_gamma   90.00
#
_symmetry.space_group_name_H-M   'P 1'
#
loop_
_entity.id
_entity.type
_entity.pdbx_description
1 polymer ?
#
loop_
_entity_poly.entity_id
_entity_poly.type
_entity_poly.pdbx_seq_one_letter_code
_entity_poly.pdbx_strand_id
1 'polypeptide(L)'
;LTYKGFTWYVEAAYKSPEVFFNPEALRLRPDAPSTFGKYVRESGSVIYNSFGLAIGKLGLTAELKRTENFDFRSDPTLRLNFGLVNFVPPMNRLNTYRLTSRYNPATQLLSEQALQLDASYKFNKSWSANVNYSNIQTLDGDALYNEEYIEVQYKHKRKMTITGGVQFQNYNQEVFEQKPTVPNVQTITPFIDVLYKLSRKKSIRLESQYMSTNEDFGSWAFALLEVGLAPHWLFELSGMYNSAPNPKKDEIPTEDDGTKKKVLYPTVGAVYINKGNRFSLRYVKQVEGVVCNGGVCRLEPAFSGVRFSMTSNF
;
A
#
# COMPACT_ATOMS: atom_id res chain seq x y z
N LEU A 1 -11.46 25.17 8.40
CA LEU A 1 -11.38 25.95 9.64
C LEU A 1 -10.04 25.67 10.33
N THR A 2 -9.36 26.70 10.77
CA THR A 2 -8.11 26.56 11.54
C THR A 2 -8.16 27.49 12.76
N TYR A 3 -7.90 26.94 13.96
CA TYR A 3 -7.89 27.70 15.21
C TYR A 3 -6.93 27.08 16.22
N LYS A 4 -5.93 27.84 16.70
CA LYS A 4 -4.99 27.46 17.78
C LYS A 4 -4.42 26.03 17.69
N GLY A 5 -3.95 25.61 16.51
CA GLY A 5 -3.40 24.26 16.29
C GLY A 5 -4.44 23.18 15.96
N PHE A 6 -5.72 23.52 15.97
CA PHE A 6 -6.79 22.67 15.45
C PHE A 6 -7.11 23.03 14.00
N THR A 7 -7.25 22.04 13.14
CA THR A 7 -7.70 22.17 11.75
C THR A 7 -8.89 21.25 11.51
N TRP A 8 -9.87 21.71 10.80
CA TRP A 8 -10.97 20.90 10.32
C TRP A 8 -11.21 21.19 8.85
N TYR A 9 -11.21 20.14 8.06
CA TYR A 9 -11.57 20.15 6.66
C TYR A 9 -12.74 19.20 6.43
N VAL A 10 -13.70 19.61 5.63
CA VAL A 10 -14.83 18.79 5.19
C VAL A 10 -15.07 19.03 3.72
N GLU A 11 -15.30 17.94 3.01
CA GLU A 11 -15.70 17.93 1.61
C GLU A 11 -16.84 16.95 1.42
N ALA A 12 -17.83 17.34 0.62
CA ALA A 12 -18.95 16.48 0.27
C ALA A 12 -19.35 16.72 -1.19
N ALA A 13 -19.68 15.65 -1.88
CA ALA A 13 -20.19 15.71 -3.23
C ALA A 13 -21.36 14.75 -3.42
N TYR A 14 -22.29 15.13 -4.29
CA TYR A 14 -23.45 14.33 -4.67
C TYR A 14 -23.43 14.11 -6.18
N LYS A 15 -23.70 12.89 -6.59
CA LYS A 15 -23.86 12.47 -7.98
C LYS A 15 -25.34 12.21 -8.26
N SER A 16 -25.90 12.87 -9.27
CA SER A 16 -27.25 12.58 -9.76
C SER A 16 -27.34 11.12 -10.26
N PRO A 17 -28.56 10.53 -10.33
CA PRO A 17 -28.72 9.15 -10.77
C PRO A 17 -28.10 8.90 -12.16
N GLU A 18 -27.15 7.99 -12.22
CA GLU A 18 -26.43 7.57 -13.40
C GLU A 18 -26.41 6.04 -13.51
N VAL A 19 -26.26 5.50 -14.72
CA VAL A 19 -26.17 4.06 -14.93
C VAL A 19 -24.74 3.60 -14.73
N PHE A 20 -24.53 2.61 -13.84
CA PHE A 20 -23.23 1.95 -13.65
C PHE A 20 -23.42 0.45 -13.41
N PHE A 21 -22.34 -0.31 -13.53
CA PHE A 21 -22.35 -1.74 -13.27
C PHE A 21 -22.13 -2.02 -11.78
N ASN A 22 -23.14 -2.61 -11.12
CA ASN A 22 -23.05 -3.07 -9.75
C ASN A 22 -22.78 -4.59 -9.74
N PRO A 23 -21.61 -5.07 -9.30
CA PRO A 23 -21.27 -6.49 -9.30
C PRO A 23 -22.08 -7.30 -8.27
N GLU A 24 -22.59 -6.68 -7.22
CA GLU A 24 -23.36 -7.33 -6.14
C GLU A 24 -24.86 -7.37 -6.42
N ALA A 25 -25.34 -6.55 -7.35
CA ALA A 25 -26.75 -6.49 -7.65
C ALA A 25 -27.26 -7.77 -8.33
N LEU A 26 -28.28 -8.39 -7.73
CA LEU A 26 -28.87 -9.62 -8.24
C LEU A 26 -29.66 -9.38 -9.54
N ARG A 27 -29.32 -10.14 -10.57
CA ARG A 27 -30.06 -10.20 -11.83
C ARG A 27 -30.98 -11.41 -11.82
N LEU A 28 -32.27 -11.15 -11.59
CA LEU A 28 -33.29 -12.19 -11.67
C LEU A 28 -33.57 -12.56 -13.15
N ARG A 29 -33.62 -13.87 -13.42
CA ARG A 29 -33.98 -14.42 -14.74
C ARG A 29 -35.18 -15.33 -14.58
N PRO A 30 -36.25 -15.15 -15.36
CA PRO A 30 -37.47 -15.96 -15.22
C PRO A 30 -37.22 -17.46 -15.47
N ASP A 31 -36.33 -17.79 -16.42
CA ASP A 31 -36.13 -19.16 -16.92
C ASP A 31 -34.70 -19.68 -16.70
N ALA A 32 -33.91 -19.07 -15.82
CA ALA A 32 -32.53 -19.46 -15.54
C ALA A 32 -32.13 -19.09 -14.10
N PRO A 33 -31.06 -19.69 -13.55
CA PRO A 33 -30.53 -19.31 -12.26
C PRO A 33 -30.19 -17.80 -12.21
N SER A 34 -30.55 -17.15 -11.11
CA SER A 34 -30.19 -15.77 -10.86
C SER A 34 -28.67 -15.60 -10.83
N THR A 35 -28.19 -14.50 -11.38
CA THR A 35 -26.75 -14.18 -11.45
C THR A 35 -26.45 -12.85 -10.81
N PHE A 36 -25.28 -12.70 -10.22
CA PHE A 36 -24.80 -11.40 -9.76
C PHE A 36 -24.27 -10.55 -10.90
N GLY A 37 -24.36 -9.23 -10.71
CA GLY A 37 -23.87 -8.25 -11.64
C GLY A 37 -24.91 -7.78 -12.66
N LYS A 38 -25.36 -6.54 -12.48
CA LYS A 38 -26.24 -5.86 -13.45
C LYS A 38 -25.96 -4.37 -13.49
N TYR A 39 -26.42 -3.72 -14.56
CA TYR A 39 -26.48 -2.26 -14.60
C TYR A 39 -27.63 -1.76 -13.74
N VAL A 40 -27.34 -0.81 -12.89
CA VAL A 40 -28.30 -0.12 -12.00
C VAL A 40 -28.25 1.38 -12.27
N ARG A 41 -29.34 2.09 -11.98
CA ARG A 41 -29.39 3.55 -12.07
C ARG A 41 -29.64 4.10 -10.67
N GLU A 42 -28.56 4.60 -10.05
CA GLU A 42 -28.59 5.09 -8.68
C GLU A 42 -27.82 6.40 -8.54
N SER A 43 -28.19 7.19 -7.55
CA SER A 43 -27.41 8.36 -7.13
C SER A 43 -26.16 7.92 -6.34
N GLY A 44 -25.19 8.80 -6.25
CA GLY A 44 -24.00 8.56 -5.45
C GLY A 44 -23.68 9.73 -4.55
N SER A 45 -22.93 9.45 -3.49
CA SER A 45 -22.46 10.48 -2.58
C SER A 45 -21.07 10.16 -2.05
N VAL A 46 -20.32 11.19 -1.71
CA VAL A 46 -19.07 11.08 -0.95
C VAL A 46 -19.04 12.17 0.10
N ILE A 47 -18.59 11.81 1.28
CA ILE A 47 -18.26 12.75 2.33
C ILE A 47 -16.90 12.38 2.92
N TYR A 48 -16.05 13.39 3.07
CA TYR A 48 -14.73 13.28 3.69
C TYR A 48 -14.59 14.35 4.76
N ASN A 49 -14.06 13.94 5.92
CA ASN A 49 -13.71 14.83 7.01
C ASN A 49 -12.27 14.56 7.45
N SER A 50 -11.53 15.61 7.73
CA SER A 50 -10.19 15.55 8.31
C SER A 50 -10.10 16.52 9.49
N PHE A 51 -9.68 16.01 10.64
CA PHE A 51 -9.44 16.74 11.87
C PHE A 51 -7.97 16.65 12.21
N GLY A 52 -7.30 17.77 12.32
CA GLY A 52 -5.90 17.86 12.72
C GLY A 52 -5.76 18.63 14.04
N LEU A 53 -4.90 18.13 14.92
CA LEU A 53 -4.57 18.79 16.19
C LEU A 53 -3.06 18.77 16.40
N ALA A 54 -2.46 19.95 16.60
CA ALA A 54 -1.04 20.09 16.90
C ALA A 54 -0.88 20.84 18.23
N ILE A 55 -0.40 20.12 19.27
CA ILE A 55 -0.17 20.68 20.61
C ILE A 55 1.26 20.36 21.05
N GLY A 56 2.13 21.37 21.02
CA GLY A 56 3.52 21.21 21.44
C GLY A 56 4.27 20.15 20.65
N LYS A 57 4.46 18.98 21.23
CA LYS A 57 5.19 17.85 20.62
C LYS A 57 4.26 16.77 20.04
N LEU A 58 2.96 16.91 20.23
CA LEU A 58 1.94 15.97 19.78
C LEU A 58 1.27 16.50 18.52
N GLY A 59 1.20 15.66 17.49
CA GLY A 59 0.36 15.82 16.31
C GLY A 59 -0.65 14.66 16.25
N LEU A 60 -1.92 14.98 16.05
CA LEU A 60 -3.00 14.02 15.86
C LEU A 60 -3.75 14.36 14.58
N THR A 61 -4.11 13.34 13.81
CA THR A 61 -5.00 13.47 12.67
C THR A 61 -6.05 12.37 12.75
N ALA A 62 -7.31 12.72 12.52
CA ALA A 62 -8.41 11.78 12.37
C ALA A 62 -9.13 12.07 11.07
N GLU A 63 -9.30 11.06 10.25
CA GLU A 63 -9.93 11.17 8.94
C GLU A 63 -11.07 10.17 8.82
N LEU A 64 -12.16 10.62 8.26
CA LEU A 64 -13.39 9.84 8.04
C LEU A 64 -13.82 10.01 6.60
N LYS A 65 -14.12 8.89 5.94
CA LYS A 65 -14.66 8.87 4.57
C LYS A 65 -15.85 7.93 4.49
N ARG A 66 -16.87 8.35 3.78
CA ARG A 66 -17.98 7.49 3.34
C ARG A 66 -18.24 7.75 1.87
N THR A 67 -18.26 6.69 1.09
CA THR A 67 -18.61 6.72 -0.32
C THR A 67 -19.77 5.78 -0.57
N GLU A 68 -20.66 6.16 -1.46
CA GLU A 68 -21.77 5.33 -1.91
C GLU A 68 -22.03 5.61 -3.39
N ASN A 69 -21.92 4.58 -4.23
CA ASN A 69 -22.17 4.64 -5.67
C ASN A 69 -21.47 5.83 -6.39
N PHE A 70 -20.31 6.28 -5.87
CA PHE A 70 -19.62 7.46 -6.35
C PHE A 70 -18.60 7.11 -7.43
N ASP A 71 -19.09 6.49 -8.51
CA ASP A 71 -18.32 6.07 -9.69
C ASP A 71 -18.62 6.99 -10.87
N PHE A 72 -17.58 7.59 -11.47
CA PHE A 72 -17.68 8.38 -12.70
C PHE A 72 -16.80 7.75 -13.77
N ARG A 73 -17.41 7.28 -14.85
CA ARG A 73 -16.73 6.66 -15.97
C ARG A 73 -17.07 7.36 -17.29
N SER A 74 -16.09 7.39 -18.18
CA SER A 74 -16.31 7.85 -19.57
C SER A 74 -17.26 6.94 -20.33
N ASP A 75 -17.35 5.66 -19.95
CA ASP A 75 -18.26 4.66 -20.50
C ASP A 75 -18.69 3.71 -19.36
N PRO A 76 -20.00 3.57 -19.09
CA PRO A 76 -20.51 2.72 -18.00
C PRO A 76 -20.28 1.22 -18.20
N THR A 77 -19.86 0.79 -19.40
CA THR A 77 -19.52 -0.62 -19.69
C THR A 77 -18.10 -0.99 -19.24
N LEU A 78 -17.25 -0.01 -19.01
CA LEU A 78 -15.87 -0.21 -18.56
C LEU A 78 -15.83 -0.60 -17.08
N ARG A 79 -14.83 -1.41 -16.72
CA ARG A 79 -14.68 -1.99 -15.37
C ARG A 79 -13.31 -1.67 -14.78
N LEU A 80 -13.16 -1.93 -13.48
CA LEU A 80 -11.94 -1.63 -12.74
C LEU A 80 -11.57 -0.14 -12.87
N ASN A 81 -10.33 0.15 -13.22
CA ASN A 81 -9.85 1.52 -13.39
C ASN A 81 -9.97 2.06 -14.83
N PHE A 82 -10.56 1.26 -15.74
CA PHE A 82 -10.73 1.71 -17.14
C PHE A 82 -11.84 2.76 -17.23
N GLY A 83 -11.54 3.84 -17.93
CA GLY A 83 -12.47 4.95 -18.15
C GLY A 83 -12.83 5.75 -16.89
N LEU A 84 -12.17 5.50 -15.76
CA LEU A 84 -12.41 6.21 -14.52
C LEU A 84 -11.97 7.67 -14.62
N VAL A 85 -12.88 8.61 -14.32
CA VAL A 85 -12.62 10.06 -14.36
C VAL A 85 -12.49 10.70 -13.00
N ASN A 86 -12.94 10.02 -11.93
CA ASN A 86 -12.71 10.45 -10.55
C ASN A 86 -11.65 9.58 -9.88
N PHE A 87 -11.03 10.12 -8.84
CA PHE A 87 -10.05 9.40 -8.03
C PHE A 87 -10.39 9.59 -6.56
N VAL A 88 -10.86 8.51 -5.94
CA VAL A 88 -11.15 8.45 -4.51
C VAL A 88 -10.24 7.38 -3.90
N PRO A 89 -9.05 7.74 -3.41
CA PRO A 89 -8.10 6.77 -2.89
C PRO A 89 -8.64 6.07 -1.65
N PRO A 90 -8.20 4.82 -1.38
CA PRO A 90 -8.49 4.15 -0.13
C PRO A 90 -7.88 4.92 1.03
N MET A 91 -8.52 4.82 2.20
CA MET A 91 -8.08 5.52 3.40
C MET A 91 -7.13 4.61 4.18
N ASN A 92 -5.88 4.61 3.77
CA ASN A 92 -4.81 3.86 4.41
C ASN A 92 -3.50 4.64 4.41
N ARG A 93 -2.58 4.25 5.29
CA ARG A 93 -1.24 4.82 5.32
C ARG A 93 -0.47 4.47 4.04
N LEU A 94 0.27 5.43 3.48
CA LEU A 94 1.21 5.16 2.39
C LEU A 94 2.46 4.49 2.96
N ASN A 95 2.51 3.17 2.86
CA ASN A 95 3.65 2.38 3.29
C ASN A 95 4.79 2.45 2.27
N THR A 96 6.03 2.69 2.75
CA THR A 96 7.23 2.83 1.90
C THR A 96 8.14 1.61 1.95
N TYR A 97 7.97 0.75 2.93
CA TYR A 97 8.74 -0.49 3.08
C TYR A 97 8.16 -1.61 2.23
N ARG A 98 9.01 -2.48 1.71
CA ARG A 98 8.64 -3.46 0.68
C ARG A 98 7.57 -4.45 1.15
N LEU A 99 7.69 -5.01 2.35
CA LEU A 99 6.72 -5.99 2.85
C LEU A 99 5.49 -5.33 3.46
N THR A 100 5.63 -4.19 4.14
CA THR A 100 4.47 -3.45 4.67
C THR A 100 3.56 -2.89 3.57
N SER A 101 4.07 -2.72 2.34
CA SER A 101 3.28 -2.28 1.18
C SER A 101 2.73 -3.41 0.32
N ARG A 102 2.95 -4.69 0.71
CA ARG A 102 2.55 -5.83 -0.13
C ARG A 102 1.04 -5.99 -0.26
N TYR A 103 0.31 -5.76 0.80
CA TYR A 103 -1.15 -5.88 0.86
C TYR A 103 -1.81 -4.53 1.14
N ASN A 104 -1.61 -3.58 0.23
CA ASN A 104 -2.29 -2.30 0.30
C ASN A 104 -3.61 -2.34 -0.48
N PRO A 105 -4.68 -1.74 0.06
CA PRO A 105 -5.94 -1.64 -0.66
C PRO A 105 -5.74 -0.86 -1.96
N ALA A 106 -6.18 -1.45 -3.06
CA ALA A 106 -6.17 -0.78 -4.36
C ALA A 106 -7.27 0.28 -4.40
N THR A 107 -7.03 1.35 -5.18
CA THR A 107 -8.09 2.31 -5.48
C THR A 107 -9.17 1.62 -6.30
N GLN A 108 -10.33 1.42 -5.68
CA GLN A 108 -11.52 0.86 -6.30
C GLN A 108 -12.72 1.71 -5.91
N LEU A 109 -13.75 1.70 -6.73
CA LEU A 109 -14.99 2.43 -6.48
C LEU A 109 -15.97 1.52 -5.73
N LEU A 110 -15.64 1.31 -4.48
CA LEU A 110 -16.49 0.56 -3.55
C LEU A 110 -17.39 1.54 -2.78
N SER A 111 -18.60 1.07 -2.47
CA SER A 111 -19.43 1.72 -1.47
C SER A 111 -18.88 1.34 -0.10
N GLU A 112 -18.15 2.26 0.53
CA GLU A 112 -17.35 1.98 1.72
C GLU A 112 -17.40 3.11 2.74
N GLN A 113 -17.13 2.76 3.98
CA GLN A 113 -16.82 3.70 5.05
C GLN A 113 -15.45 3.41 5.62
N ALA A 114 -14.70 4.47 5.93
CA ALA A 114 -13.33 4.35 6.36
C ALA A 114 -12.98 5.36 7.46
N LEU A 115 -12.12 4.91 8.36
CA LEU A 115 -11.52 5.69 9.44
C LEU A 115 -10.01 5.55 9.38
N GLN A 116 -9.29 6.66 9.47
CA GLN A 116 -7.85 6.66 9.70
C GLN A 116 -7.49 7.59 10.86
N LEU A 117 -6.66 7.10 11.75
CA LEU A 117 -6.12 7.84 12.89
C LEU A 117 -4.61 7.83 12.79
N ASP A 118 -3.99 8.99 12.91
CA ASP A 118 -2.53 9.14 12.98
C ASP A 118 -2.16 9.94 14.22
N ALA A 119 -1.19 9.45 14.97
CA ALA A 119 -0.64 10.11 16.15
C ALA A 119 0.88 10.13 16.07
N SER A 120 1.46 11.31 16.07
CA SER A 120 2.89 11.53 16.10
C SER A 120 3.32 12.23 17.39
N TYR A 121 4.38 11.73 18.05
CA TYR A 121 4.90 12.34 19.25
C TYR A 121 6.42 12.48 19.22
N LYS A 122 6.91 13.66 19.52
CA LYS A 122 8.33 13.98 19.57
C LYS A 122 8.80 14.05 21.03
N PHE A 123 9.35 12.97 21.56
CA PHE A 123 9.84 12.91 22.94
C PHE A 123 10.92 13.95 23.21
N ASN A 124 11.92 14.02 22.29
CA ASN A 124 13.02 14.98 22.35
C ASN A 124 13.62 15.19 20.94
N LYS A 125 14.82 15.81 20.85
CA LYS A 125 15.50 16.06 19.56
C LYS A 125 15.94 14.79 18.83
N SER A 126 16.06 13.68 19.54
CA SER A 126 16.58 12.40 19.01
C SER A 126 15.49 11.34 18.83
N TRP A 127 14.42 11.35 19.62
CA TRP A 127 13.40 10.31 19.63
C TRP A 127 12.03 10.84 19.20
N SER A 128 11.39 10.13 18.31
CA SER A 128 9.99 10.33 17.91
C SER A 128 9.30 8.99 17.69
N ALA A 129 7.99 8.96 17.86
CA ALA A 129 7.14 7.82 17.53
C ALA A 129 5.97 8.27 16.68
N ASN A 130 5.49 7.36 15.86
CA ASN A 130 4.26 7.48 15.08
C ASN A 130 3.43 6.21 15.25
N VAL A 131 2.13 6.40 15.39
CA VAL A 131 1.14 5.31 15.44
C VAL A 131 0.06 5.65 14.44
N ASN A 132 -0.30 4.70 13.58
CA ASN A 132 -1.39 4.84 12.63
C ASN A 132 -2.37 3.67 12.80
N TYR A 133 -3.64 3.95 12.68
CA TYR A 133 -4.72 2.99 12.60
C TYR A 133 -5.58 3.31 11.38
N SER A 134 -5.84 2.34 10.52
CA SER A 134 -6.73 2.46 9.37
C SER A 134 -7.74 1.34 9.37
N ASN A 135 -8.99 1.65 9.10
CA ASN A 135 -10.06 0.68 8.95
C ASN A 135 -10.94 1.06 7.75
N ILE A 136 -11.18 0.11 6.87
CA ILE A 136 -12.08 0.24 5.71
C ILE A 136 -13.05 -0.93 5.75
N GLN A 137 -14.34 -0.66 5.60
CA GLN A 137 -15.40 -1.66 5.55
C GLN A 137 -16.45 -1.26 4.51
N THR A 138 -17.21 -2.24 4.02
CA THR A 138 -18.40 -1.97 3.20
C THR A 138 -19.44 -1.19 4.02
N LEU A 139 -20.46 -0.64 3.36
CA LEU A 139 -21.56 0.03 4.08
C LEU A 139 -22.40 -0.97 4.89
N ASP A 140 -22.37 -2.25 4.55
CA ASP A 140 -23.04 -3.33 5.29
C ASP A 140 -22.18 -3.86 6.47
N GLY A 141 -20.93 -3.40 6.60
CA GLY A 141 -20.05 -3.70 7.73
C GLY A 141 -19.03 -4.81 7.48
N ASP A 142 -18.93 -5.35 6.27
CA ASP A 142 -17.91 -6.35 5.95
C ASP A 142 -16.52 -5.73 5.92
N ALA A 143 -15.57 -6.39 6.58
CA ALA A 143 -14.20 -5.90 6.69
C ALA A 143 -13.47 -6.00 5.34
N LEU A 144 -13.01 -4.86 4.83
CA LEU A 144 -12.18 -4.76 3.63
C LEU A 144 -10.70 -4.66 3.98
N TYR A 145 -10.36 -3.78 4.92
CA TYR A 145 -8.98 -3.55 5.33
C TYR A 145 -8.91 -3.05 6.77
N ASN A 146 -7.92 -3.56 7.49
CA ASN A 146 -7.53 -3.02 8.80
C ASN A 146 -6.01 -2.97 8.88
N GLU A 147 -5.46 -1.88 9.39
CA GLU A 147 -4.02 -1.69 9.61
C GLU A 147 -3.78 -1.04 10.97
N GLU A 148 -2.86 -1.62 11.72
CA GLU A 148 -2.24 -1.02 12.89
C GLU A 148 -0.74 -0.90 12.63
N TYR A 149 -0.21 0.30 12.73
CA TYR A 149 1.20 0.57 12.46
C TYR A 149 1.81 1.37 13.60
N ILE A 150 2.95 0.89 14.09
CA ILE A 150 3.72 1.55 15.15
C ILE A 150 5.15 1.69 14.68
N GLU A 151 5.71 2.90 14.79
CA GLU A 151 7.06 3.22 14.40
C GLU A 151 7.74 4.08 15.46
N VAL A 152 8.99 3.77 15.74
CA VAL A 152 9.86 4.59 16.58
C VAL A 152 11.12 4.95 15.81
N GLN A 153 11.47 6.21 15.80
CA GLN A 153 12.66 6.71 15.13
C GLN A 153 13.63 7.30 16.13
N TYR A 154 14.89 6.89 16.00
CA TYR A 154 16.04 7.45 16.74
C TYR A 154 17.00 8.16 15.79
N LYS A 155 17.34 9.41 16.10
CA LYS A 155 18.31 10.21 15.35
C LYS A 155 19.52 10.53 16.24
N HIS A 156 20.71 10.04 15.87
CA HIS A 156 21.95 10.42 16.51
C HIS A 156 22.65 11.52 15.72
N LYS A 157 22.55 12.75 16.21
CA LYS A 157 23.11 13.93 15.53
C LYS A 157 22.62 14.01 14.09
N ARG A 158 23.54 14.22 13.13
CA ARG A 158 23.26 14.20 11.68
C ARG A 158 23.86 12.96 10.99
N LYS A 159 24.35 11.99 11.78
CA LYS A 159 25.09 10.85 11.26
C LYS A 159 24.25 9.61 11.09
N MET A 160 23.35 9.34 12.00
CA MET A 160 22.60 8.07 12.02
C MET A 160 21.11 8.32 12.26
N THR A 161 20.29 7.60 11.52
CA THR A 161 18.85 7.46 11.77
C THR A 161 18.56 5.98 11.83
N ILE A 162 17.90 5.55 12.90
CA ILE A 162 17.35 4.20 13.05
C ILE A 162 15.86 4.35 13.16
N THR A 163 15.13 3.61 12.34
CA THR A 163 13.68 3.51 12.38
C THR A 163 13.32 2.05 12.57
N GLY A 164 12.50 1.73 13.54
CA GLY A 164 12.01 0.38 13.76
C GLY A 164 10.54 0.39 14.11
N GLY A 165 9.84 -0.65 13.73
CA GLY A 165 8.42 -0.71 13.97
C GLY A 165 7.80 -2.06 13.62
N VAL A 166 6.48 -2.11 13.71
CA VAL A 166 5.68 -3.27 13.38
C VAL A 166 4.35 -2.83 12.76
N GLN A 167 3.90 -3.60 11.78
CA GLN A 167 2.59 -3.46 11.15
C GLN A 167 1.79 -4.74 11.37
N PHE A 168 0.52 -4.58 11.69
CA PHE A 168 -0.50 -5.63 11.67
C PHE A 168 -1.50 -5.28 10.60
N GLN A 169 -1.86 -6.23 9.74
CA GLN A 169 -2.83 -6.01 8.66
C GLN A 169 -3.84 -7.15 8.60
N ASN A 170 -5.07 -6.80 8.21
CA ASN A 170 -6.09 -7.69 7.69
C ASN A 170 -6.56 -7.14 6.34
N TYR A 171 -6.36 -7.90 5.27
CA TYR A 171 -6.58 -7.48 3.89
C TYR A 171 -7.51 -8.45 3.18
N ASN A 172 -8.61 -7.93 2.64
CA ASN A 172 -9.56 -8.70 1.87
C ASN A 172 -9.12 -8.83 0.41
N GLN A 173 -8.41 -9.92 0.07
CA GLN A 173 -7.96 -10.14 -1.30
C GLN A 173 -9.08 -10.60 -2.24
N GLU A 174 -10.20 -11.12 -1.74
CA GLU A 174 -11.36 -11.43 -2.56
C GLU A 174 -11.88 -10.19 -3.27
N VAL A 175 -12.01 -9.08 -2.55
CA VAL A 175 -12.49 -7.81 -3.09
C VAL A 175 -11.39 -7.06 -3.85
N PHE A 176 -10.22 -6.86 -3.23
CA PHE A 176 -9.18 -6.02 -3.82
C PHE A 176 -8.42 -6.67 -4.98
N GLU A 177 -8.31 -8.01 -5.01
CA GLU A 177 -7.61 -8.75 -6.05
C GLU A 177 -8.56 -9.59 -6.93
N GLN A 178 -9.88 -9.54 -6.64
CA GLN A 178 -10.93 -10.29 -7.36
C GLN A 178 -10.66 -11.80 -7.36
N LYS A 179 -10.18 -12.32 -6.24
CA LYS A 179 -9.91 -13.76 -6.01
C LYS A 179 -11.08 -14.35 -5.21
N PRO A 180 -12.02 -15.05 -5.86
CA PRO A 180 -13.20 -15.57 -5.16
C PRO A 180 -12.84 -16.67 -4.15
N THR A 181 -13.55 -16.70 -3.02
CA THR A 181 -13.48 -17.74 -1.99
C THR A 181 -12.11 -17.91 -1.29
N VAL A 182 -11.27 -16.88 -1.30
CA VAL A 182 -10.01 -16.89 -0.55
C VAL A 182 -10.16 -16.20 0.80
N PRO A 183 -9.46 -16.66 1.84
CA PRO A 183 -9.49 -16.00 3.14
C PRO A 183 -8.81 -14.62 3.09
N ASN A 184 -9.19 -13.74 4.03
CA ASN A 184 -8.45 -12.50 4.24
C ASN A 184 -7.00 -12.80 4.63
N VAL A 185 -6.08 -12.00 4.10
CA VAL A 185 -4.66 -12.11 4.46
C VAL A 185 -4.41 -11.36 5.77
N GLN A 186 -3.97 -12.10 6.78
CA GLN A 186 -3.54 -11.51 8.06
C GLN A 186 -2.01 -11.52 8.14
N THR A 187 -1.42 -10.36 8.41
CA THR A 187 0.04 -10.24 8.49
C THR A 187 0.52 -9.56 9.76
N ILE A 188 1.71 -9.96 10.19
CA ILE A 188 2.51 -9.25 11.21
C ILE A 188 3.87 -9.00 10.57
N THR A 189 4.25 -7.70 10.45
CA THR A 189 5.46 -7.30 9.74
C THR A 189 6.33 -6.39 10.60
N PRO A 190 7.22 -6.91 11.46
CA PRO A 190 8.30 -6.13 12.05
C PRO A 190 9.31 -5.69 11.00
N PHE A 191 9.87 -4.50 11.19
CA PHE A 191 10.90 -3.93 10.33
C PHE A 191 11.90 -3.07 11.08
N ILE A 192 13.09 -2.93 10.49
CA ILE A 192 14.13 -2.01 10.93
C ILE A 192 14.82 -1.38 9.71
N ASP A 193 15.08 -0.09 9.77
CA ASP A 193 15.80 0.70 8.78
C ASP A 193 16.89 1.53 9.47
N VAL A 194 18.12 1.41 9.01
CA VAL A 194 19.28 2.09 9.56
C VAL A 194 19.98 2.86 8.44
N LEU A 195 19.91 4.19 8.49
CA LEU A 195 20.69 5.07 7.64
C LEU A 195 21.90 5.59 8.40
N TYR A 196 23.11 5.32 7.88
CA TYR A 196 24.37 5.82 8.43
C TYR A 196 25.14 6.65 7.42
N LYS A 197 25.49 7.90 7.79
CA LYS A 197 26.28 8.81 6.98
C LYS A 197 27.75 8.71 7.39
N LEU A 198 28.55 8.04 6.56
CA LEU A 198 30.01 7.94 6.72
C LEU A 198 30.67 9.31 6.59
N SER A 199 30.15 10.14 5.63
CA SER A 199 30.63 11.50 5.41
C SER A 199 29.50 12.35 4.80
N ARG A 200 29.78 13.60 4.45
CA ARG A 200 28.83 14.45 3.70
C ARG A 200 28.44 13.89 2.32
N LYS A 201 29.28 13.03 1.75
CA LYS A 201 29.09 12.49 0.39
C LYS A 201 28.86 10.98 0.36
N LYS A 202 28.98 10.28 1.48
CA LYS A 202 28.86 8.81 1.53
C LYS A 202 27.86 8.40 2.61
N SER A 203 26.93 7.53 2.24
CA SER A 203 25.95 6.94 3.15
C SER A 203 25.73 5.47 2.86
N ILE A 204 25.37 4.74 3.89
CA ILE A 204 24.90 3.35 3.82
C ILE A 204 23.52 3.30 4.46
N ARG A 205 22.58 2.61 3.83
CA ARG A 205 21.27 2.26 4.38
C ARG A 205 21.13 0.76 4.39
N LEU A 206 20.72 0.24 5.52
CA LEU A 206 20.37 -1.17 5.74
C LEU A 206 18.92 -1.24 6.17
N GLU A 207 18.14 -2.09 5.49
CA GLU A 207 16.74 -2.32 5.82
C GLU A 207 16.50 -3.83 5.94
N SER A 208 15.75 -4.26 6.94
CA SER A 208 15.31 -5.63 7.11
C SER A 208 13.86 -5.67 7.55
N GLN A 209 13.11 -6.60 6.97
CA GLN A 209 11.71 -6.84 7.27
C GLN A 209 11.42 -8.34 7.31
N TYR A 210 10.46 -8.73 8.13
CA TYR A 210 9.92 -10.07 8.11
C TYR A 210 8.40 -10.01 8.19
N MET A 211 7.70 -10.58 7.23
CA MET A 211 6.24 -10.67 7.21
C MET A 211 5.81 -12.10 7.49
N SER A 212 5.07 -12.30 8.56
CA SER A 212 4.47 -13.57 8.93
C SER A 212 3.03 -13.62 8.47
N THR A 213 2.66 -14.65 7.70
CA THR A 213 1.30 -14.97 7.31
C THR A 213 1.20 -16.44 6.89
N ASN A 214 0.00 -17.02 6.99
CA ASN A 214 -0.31 -18.38 6.52
C ASN A 214 -1.11 -18.35 5.20
N GLU A 215 -1.56 -17.18 4.77
CA GLU A 215 -2.40 -16.97 3.58
C GLU A 215 -1.56 -16.56 2.38
N ASP A 216 -2.20 -16.50 1.20
CA ASP A 216 -1.61 -16.14 -0.10
C ASP A 216 -0.30 -16.88 -0.36
N PHE A 217 0.81 -16.22 -0.61
CA PHE A 217 2.12 -16.84 -0.85
C PHE A 217 2.85 -17.30 0.41
N GLY A 218 2.32 -17.04 1.62
CA GLY A 218 2.98 -17.34 2.89
C GLY A 218 3.97 -16.27 3.35
N SER A 219 4.87 -16.61 4.27
CA SER A 219 5.74 -15.67 4.97
C SER A 219 6.97 -15.26 4.16
N TRP A 220 7.44 -14.01 4.39
CA TRP A 220 8.51 -13.38 3.63
C TRP A 220 9.56 -12.73 4.51
N ALA A 221 10.82 -12.82 4.09
CA ALA A 221 11.90 -12.00 4.59
C ALA A 221 12.39 -11.04 3.50
N PHE A 222 12.75 -9.82 3.85
CA PHE A 222 13.32 -8.82 2.96
C PHE A 222 14.54 -8.18 3.59
N ALA A 223 15.57 -7.95 2.76
CA ALA A 223 16.74 -7.18 3.14
C ALA A 223 17.16 -6.25 2.00
N LEU A 224 17.65 -5.05 2.36
CA LEU A 224 18.17 -4.05 1.45
C LEU A 224 19.50 -3.50 1.99
N LEU A 225 20.47 -3.40 1.10
CA LEU A 225 21.69 -2.61 1.25
C LEU A 225 21.70 -1.52 0.17
N GLU A 226 21.79 -0.27 0.58
CA GLU A 226 21.93 0.87 -0.31
C GLU A 226 23.19 1.66 0.02
N VAL A 227 23.99 2.00 -0.99
CA VAL A 227 25.21 2.78 -0.85
C VAL A 227 25.09 4.05 -1.69
N GLY A 228 25.02 5.19 -1.01
CA GLY A 228 24.96 6.52 -1.62
C GLY A 228 26.35 7.15 -1.74
N LEU A 229 26.70 7.59 -2.95
CA LEU A 229 27.91 8.33 -3.27
C LEU A 229 27.49 9.67 -3.92
N ALA A 230 27.15 10.63 -3.05
CA ALA A 230 26.69 11.95 -3.48
C ALA A 230 27.80 12.73 -4.24
N PRO A 231 27.44 13.51 -5.27
CA PRO A 231 26.08 13.87 -5.64
C PRO A 231 25.42 12.94 -6.68
N HIS A 232 26.14 11.93 -7.21
CA HIS A 232 25.74 11.32 -8.47
C HIS A 232 25.22 9.88 -8.36
N TRP A 233 25.79 9.04 -7.48
CA TRP A 233 25.55 7.61 -7.54
C TRP A 233 24.81 7.08 -6.33
N LEU A 234 23.91 6.13 -6.60
CA LEU A 234 23.24 5.28 -5.62
C LEU A 234 23.29 3.83 -6.13
N PHE A 235 23.79 2.92 -5.31
CA PHE A 235 23.81 1.48 -5.59
C PHE A 235 22.88 0.77 -4.65
N GLU A 236 22.14 -0.20 -5.16
CA GLU A 236 21.13 -0.97 -4.46
C GLU A 236 21.37 -2.47 -4.63
N LEU A 237 21.33 -3.20 -3.54
CA LEU A 237 21.25 -4.65 -3.50
C LEU A 237 20.14 -5.02 -2.54
N SER A 238 19.10 -5.70 -3.01
CA SER A 238 18.00 -6.15 -2.16
C SER A 238 17.52 -7.54 -2.56
N GLY A 239 16.81 -8.18 -1.65
CA GLY A 239 16.23 -9.49 -1.91
C GLY A 239 15.00 -9.72 -1.04
N MET A 240 13.96 -10.27 -1.66
CA MET A 240 12.77 -10.78 -1.01
C MET A 240 12.78 -12.29 -1.09
N TYR A 241 12.69 -12.97 0.05
CA TYR A 241 12.79 -14.42 0.18
C TYR A 241 11.50 -14.98 0.76
N ASN A 242 10.85 -15.91 0.05
CA ASN A 242 9.71 -16.64 0.58
C ASN A 242 10.23 -17.68 1.58
N SER A 243 10.18 -17.34 2.86
CA SER A 243 10.78 -18.14 3.95
C SER A 243 9.91 -19.31 4.39
N ALA A 244 8.59 -19.15 4.32
CA ALA A 244 7.61 -20.19 4.63
C ALA A 244 6.46 -20.13 3.62
N PRO A 245 6.62 -20.79 2.45
CA PRO A 245 5.62 -20.80 1.40
C PRO A 245 4.32 -21.47 1.85
N ASN A 246 3.18 -20.92 1.44
CA ASN A 246 1.88 -21.53 1.70
C ASN A 246 1.74 -22.84 0.89
N PRO A 247 1.54 -24.01 1.54
CA PRO A 247 1.44 -25.29 0.84
C PRO A 247 0.23 -25.41 -0.09
N LYS A 248 -0.81 -24.57 0.13
CA LYS A 248 -2.05 -24.57 -0.65
C LYS A 248 -1.99 -23.65 -1.88
N LYS A 249 -0.88 -22.92 -2.09
CA LYS A 249 -0.74 -21.97 -3.19
C LYS A 249 -0.16 -22.67 -4.42
N ASP A 250 -0.98 -22.90 -5.44
CA ASP A 250 -0.59 -23.67 -6.64
C ASP A 250 0.47 -22.97 -7.48
N GLU A 251 0.48 -21.62 -7.49
CA GLU A 251 1.45 -20.82 -8.24
C GLU A 251 2.89 -20.91 -7.69
N ILE A 252 3.06 -21.44 -6.47
CA ILE A 252 4.39 -21.70 -5.92
C ILE A 252 4.87 -23.07 -6.42
N PRO A 253 6.01 -23.15 -7.13
CA PRO A 253 6.57 -24.43 -7.57
C PRO A 253 6.79 -25.40 -6.41
N THR A 254 6.63 -26.68 -6.69
CA THR A 254 6.83 -27.76 -5.71
C THR A 254 8.19 -28.41 -5.96
N GLU A 255 8.92 -28.77 -4.90
CA GLU A 255 10.14 -29.57 -4.94
C GLU A 255 9.80 -31.06 -5.13
N ASP A 256 10.80 -31.87 -5.42
CA ASP A 256 10.63 -33.33 -5.67
C ASP A 256 10.11 -34.09 -4.43
N ASP A 257 10.32 -33.53 -3.23
CA ASP A 257 9.82 -34.10 -1.96
C ASP A 257 8.37 -33.68 -1.62
N GLY A 258 7.70 -32.96 -2.53
CA GLY A 258 6.34 -32.46 -2.35
C GLY A 258 6.21 -31.17 -1.55
N THR A 259 7.30 -30.58 -1.06
CA THR A 259 7.27 -29.30 -0.36
C THR A 259 7.26 -28.11 -1.34
N LYS A 260 6.73 -26.95 -0.93
CA LYS A 260 6.76 -25.76 -1.76
C LYS A 260 8.14 -25.11 -1.76
N LYS A 261 8.58 -24.70 -2.96
CA LYS A 261 9.90 -24.11 -3.18
C LYS A 261 10.06 -22.75 -2.51
N LYS A 262 11.13 -22.61 -1.73
CA LYS A 262 11.53 -21.30 -1.16
C LYS A 262 12.28 -20.51 -2.21
N VAL A 263 11.68 -19.43 -2.72
CA VAL A 263 12.24 -18.64 -3.84
C VAL A 263 12.80 -17.33 -3.36
N LEU A 264 14.00 -16.99 -3.87
CA LEU A 264 14.61 -15.66 -3.70
C LEU A 264 14.30 -14.77 -4.92
N TYR A 265 13.94 -13.54 -4.65
CA TYR A 265 13.64 -12.50 -5.63
C TYR A 265 14.63 -11.33 -5.45
N PRO A 266 15.82 -11.40 -6.08
CA PRO A 266 16.85 -10.37 -5.96
C PRO A 266 16.55 -9.16 -6.82
N THR A 267 17.03 -8.01 -6.35
CA THR A 267 17.18 -6.77 -7.14
C THR A 267 18.58 -6.24 -6.95
N VAL A 268 19.24 -5.91 -8.05
CA VAL A 268 20.55 -5.24 -8.07
C VAL A 268 20.44 -4.05 -8.99
N GLY A 269 20.87 -2.88 -8.54
CA GLY A 269 20.70 -1.68 -9.34
C GLY A 269 21.69 -0.56 -9.07
N ALA A 270 21.77 0.35 -10.03
CA ALA A 270 22.48 1.60 -9.92
C ALA A 270 21.61 2.75 -10.41
N VAL A 271 21.71 3.87 -9.71
CA VAL A 271 21.05 5.12 -10.09
C VAL A 271 22.13 6.19 -10.27
N TYR A 272 22.07 6.88 -11.39
CA TYR A 272 22.93 8.04 -11.67
C TYR A 272 22.06 9.30 -11.72
N ILE A 273 22.49 10.33 -10.99
CA ILE A 273 21.80 11.62 -10.91
C ILE A 273 22.75 12.71 -11.38
N ASN A 274 22.30 13.49 -12.36
CA ASN A 274 23.04 14.65 -12.85
C ASN A 274 22.09 15.82 -13.08
N LYS A 275 22.21 16.85 -12.22
CA LYS A 275 21.29 18.01 -12.20
C LYS A 275 19.83 17.55 -12.05
N GLY A 276 18.95 17.88 -13.00
CA GLY A 276 17.55 17.48 -13.04
C GLY A 276 17.29 16.08 -13.63
N ASN A 277 18.35 15.37 -14.07
CA ASN A 277 18.20 14.07 -14.72
C ASN A 277 18.52 12.92 -13.77
N ARG A 278 17.68 11.88 -13.77
CA ARG A 278 17.84 10.66 -13.00
C ARG A 278 17.74 9.44 -13.93
N PHE A 279 18.80 8.66 -13.99
CA PHE A 279 18.86 7.40 -14.74
C PHE A 279 18.94 6.24 -13.76
N SER A 280 18.15 5.20 -13.98
CA SER A 280 18.14 4.00 -13.13
C SER A 280 18.24 2.76 -14.01
N LEU A 281 19.21 1.90 -13.73
CA LEU A 281 19.37 0.59 -14.34
C LEU A 281 19.31 -0.47 -13.23
N ARG A 282 18.38 -1.42 -13.35
CA ARG A 282 18.18 -2.49 -12.36
C ARG A 282 17.94 -3.83 -13.03
N TYR A 283 18.56 -4.88 -12.51
CA TYR A 283 18.06 -6.23 -12.68
C TYR A 283 17.06 -6.51 -11.57
N VAL A 284 15.88 -6.96 -11.92
CA VAL A 284 14.79 -7.21 -10.98
C VAL A 284 14.21 -8.59 -11.24
N LYS A 285 14.10 -9.40 -10.20
CA LYS A 285 13.20 -10.55 -10.17
C LYS A 285 12.10 -10.26 -9.14
N GLN A 286 10.85 -10.28 -9.56
CA GLN A 286 9.70 -10.02 -8.69
C GLN A 286 8.64 -11.10 -8.82
N VAL A 287 7.96 -11.38 -7.71
CA VAL A 287 6.73 -12.16 -7.68
C VAL A 287 5.56 -11.28 -8.08
N GLU A 288 4.51 -11.90 -8.60
CA GLU A 288 3.21 -11.24 -8.79
C GLU A 288 2.70 -10.62 -7.47
N GLY A 289 2.06 -9.48 -7.57
CA GLY A 289 1.43 -8.82 -6.42
C GLY A 289 1.19 -7.34 -6.63
N VAL A 290 0.53 -6.74 -5.65
CA VAL A 290 0.26 -5.30 -5.67
C VAL A 290 1.56 -4.52 -5.47
N VAL A 291 1.80 -3.56 -6.34
CA VAL A 291 2.92 -2.61 -6.26
C VAL A 291 2.36 -1.20 -6.23
N CYS A 292 2.71 -0.47 -5.18
CA CYS A 292 2.30 0.92 -5.00
C CYS A 292 3.42 1.89 -5.38
N ASN A 293 3.09 2.89 -6.17
CA ASN A 293 4.03 3.95 -6.57
C ASN A 293 3.31 5.30 -6.56
N GLY A 294 3.76 6.23 -5.71
CA GLY A 294 3.17 7.57 -5.62
C GLY A 294 1.69 7.58 -5.20
N GLY A 295 1.25 6.63 -4.36
CA GLY A 295 -0.15 6.52 -3.91
C GLY A 295 -1.06 5.74 -4.87
N VAL A 296 -0.56 5.34 -6.04
CA VAL A 296 -1.30 4.49 -6.99
C VAL A 296 -0.81 3.05 -6.85
N CYS A 297 -1.70 2.15 -6.46
CA CYS A 297 -1.43 0.73 -6.33
C CYS A 297 -2.00 -0.02 -7.55
N ARG A 298 -1.21 -0.94 -8.11
CA ARG A 298 -1.62 -1.78 -9.24
C ARG A 298 -1.08 -3.19 -9.07
N LEU A 299 -1.80 -4.16 -9.59
CA LEU A 299 -1.33 -5.52 -9.70
C LEU A 299 -0.26 -5.59 -10.81
N GLU A 300 0.96 -6.00 -10.46
CA GLU A 300 2.02 -6.26 -11.42
C GLU A 300 2.27 -7.77 -11.54
N PRO A 301 2.49 -8.29 -12.76
CA PRO A 301 2.79 -9.71 -12.97
C PRO A 301 4.19 -10.06 -12.46
N ALA A 302 4.45 -11.35 -12.31
CA ALA A 302 5.80 -11.85 -12.08
C ALA A 302 6.74 -11.40 -13.22
N PHE A 303 7.93 -10.94 -12.87
CA PHE A 303 8.91 -10.40 -13.82
C PHE A 303 10.32 -10.80 -13.45
N SER A 304 11.15 -11.10 -14.46
CA SER A 304 12.58 -11.30 -14.29
C SER A 304 13.31 -10.68 -15.49
N GLY A 305 14.13 -9.67 -15.25
CA GLY A 305 14.83 -8.99 -16.33
C GLY A 305 15.45 -7.66 -15.94
N VAL A 306 15.97 -6.94 -16.93
CA VAL A 306 16.58 -5.63 -16.77
C VAL A 306 15.50 -4.54 -16.96
N ARG A 307 15.44 -3.60 -16.00
CA ARG A 307 14.57 -2.42 -16.06
C ARG A 307 15.45 -1.16 -16.14
N PHE A 308 15.23 -0.37 -17.17
CA PHE A 308 15.80 0.96 -17.31
C PHE A 308 14.71 2.02 -17.13
N SER A 309 15.01 3.07 -16.38
CA SER A 309 14.12 4.23 -16.28
C SER A 309 14.92 5.53 -16.31
N MET A 310 14.35 6.55 -16.95
CA MET A 310 14.87 7.90 -17.00
C MET A 310 13.78 8.90 -16.60
N THR A 311 14.12 9.80 -15.71
CA THR A 311 13.30 10.96 -15.35
C THR A 311 14.12 12.23 -15.60
N SER A 312 13.57 13.18 -16.34
CA SER A 312 14.23 14.45 -16.68
C SER A 312 13.31 15.62 -16.34
N ASN A 313 13.84 16.61 -15.65
CA ASN A 313 13.15 17.89 -15.39
C ASN A 313 13.88 18.97 -16.21
N PHE A 314 13.12 19.71 -17.02
CA PHE A 314 13.61 20.79 -17.89
C PHE A 314 13.38 22.14 -17.23
#